data_cd36fd9d54e00ec7eb45626d03fb4bf0
#
_entry.id   cd36fd9d54e00ec7eb45626d03fb4bf0
#
_cell.length_a   1.000
_cell.length_b   1.000
_cell.length_c   1.000
_cell.angle_alpha   90.00
_cell.angle_beta   90.00
_cell.angle_gamma   90.00
#
_symmetry.space_group_name_H-M   'P 1'
#
loop_
_entity.id
_entity.type
_entity.pdbx_description
1 polymer ?
#
loop_
_entity_poly.entity_id
_entity_poly.type
_entity_poly.pdbx_seq_one_letter_code
_entity_poly.pdbx_strand_id
1 'polypeptide(L)'
;ENNNIRAINIEYKSNGISFDVLTNNKLYGHFDLPIYGIHQLYDALAVITICYLENIASELVNKEFQTFKGARRRFTETIVKDNIIIDDYAHHPKEVQATINSIKQKYPDKKIITIFQPHTFTRTKEFASDFVDIFKTVDEAYIMDIHPAREKQEDYPNITSDIIISKLPNGHKLTINDANILSKYNNAVFAFMSPNDVSKLENDLKELLTK
;
A
#
# COMPACT_ATOMS: atom_id res chain seq x y z
N GLU A 1 -26.62 4.44 5.82
CA GLU A 1 -26.96 4.05 4.43
C GLU A 1 -27.63 2.70 4.46
N ASN A 2 -28.75 2.56 3.74
CA ASN A 2 -29.62 1.37 3.80
C ASN A 2 -29.14 0.24 2.88
N ASN A 3 -27.91 -0.20 3.02
CA ASN A 3 -27.42 -1.38 2.31
C ASN A 3 -27.82 -2.66 3.05
N ASN A 4 -28.25 -3.67 2.31
CA ASN A 4 -28.66 -4.95 2.88
C ASN A 4 -27.53 -5.69 3.59
N ILE A 5 -26.27 -5.44 3.16
CA ILE A 5 -25.04 -5.98 3.78
C ILE A 5 -24.13 -4.81 4.13
N ARG A 6 -23.69 -4.73 5.37
CA ARG A 6 -22.83 -3.65 5.85
C ARG A 6 -21.95 -4.08 7.01
N ALA A 7 -20.74 -3.56 7.07
CA ALA A 7 -19.89 -3.65 8.25
C ALA A 7 -20.28 -2.60 9.29
N ILE A 8 -20.24 -2.99 10.55
CA ILE A 8 -20.42 -2.15 11.72
C ILE A 8 -19.35 -2.49 12.75
N ASN A 9 -19.20 -1.66 13.80
CA ASN A 9 -18.22 -1.89 14.88
C ASN A 9 -16.80 -2.11 14.34
N ILE A 10 -16.40 -1.32 13.35
CA ILE A 10 -15.11 -1.48 12.67
C ILE A 10 -14.00 -0.98 13.58
N GLU A 11 -13.03 -1.83 13.88
CA GLU A 11 -11.83 -1.53 14.65
C GLU A 11 -10.57 -1.77 13.81
N TYR A 12 -9.75 -0.75 13.67
CA TYR A 12 -8.43 -0.85 13.03
C TYR A 12 -7.37 -1.10 14.10
N LYS A 13 -6.73 -2.27 14.04
CA LYS A 13 -5.73 -2.75 15.02
C LYS A 13 -4.37 -2.92 14.35
N SER A 14 -3.30 -2.97 15.13
CA SER A 14 -1.95 -3.26 14.63
C SER A 14 -1.80 -4.67 14.04
N ASN A 15 -2.73 -5.57 14.34
CA ASN A 15 -2.76 -6.95 13.81
C ASN A 15 -3.85 -7.17 12.74
N GLY A 16 -4.55 -6.09 12.29
CA GLY A 16 -5.56 -6.21 11.24
C GLY A 16 -6.81 -5.36 11.45
N ILE A 17 -7.95 -5.84 10.96
CA ILE A 17 -9.26 -5.18 11.06
C ILE A 17 -10.24 -6.16 11.70
N SER A 18 -10.98 -5.71 12.70
CA SER A 18 -12.04 -6.46 13.36
C SER A 18 -13.39 -5.76 13.11
N PHE A 19 -14.44 -6.48 12.76
CA PHE A 19 -15.74 -5.89 12.44
C PHE A 19 -16.88 -6.91 12.50
N ASP A 20 -18.10 -6.40 12.68
CA ASP A 20 -19.33 -7.18 12.57
C ASP A 20 -19.98 -6.93 11.22
N VAL A 21 -20.69 -7.94 10.68
CA VAL A 21 -21.46 -7.79 9.44
C VAL A 21 -22.94 -8.02 9.70
N LEU A 22 -23.74 -7.02 9.32
CA LEU A 22 -25.19 -7.14 9.27
C LEU A 22 -25.65 -7.49 7.85
N THR A 23 -26.58 -8.44 7.78
CA THR A 23 -27.34 -8.78 6.57
C THR A 23 -28.83 -8.59 6.86
N ASN A 24 -29.51 -7.73 6.06
CA ASN A 24 -30.90 -7.40 6.29
C ASN A 24 -31.20 -6.98 7.75
N ASN A 25 -30.31 -6.17 8.34
CA ASN A 25 -30.37 -5.69 9.74
C ASN A 25 -30.22 -6.75 10.82
N LYS A 26 -29.82 -8.00 10.47
CA LYS A 26 -29.52 -9.07 11.43
C LYS A 26 -28.01 -9.35 11.41
N LEU A 27 -27.46 -9.66 12.58
CA LEU A 27 -26.06 -10.06 12.67
C LEU A 27 -25.84 -11.36 11.90
N TYR A 28 -24.96 -11.32 10.91
CA TYR A 28 -24.49 -12.51 10.19
C TYR A 28 -23.27 -13.13 10.90
N GLY A 29 -22.32 -12.29 11.32
CA GLY A 29 -21.17 -12.77 12.07
C GLY A 29 -20.16 -11.66 12.40
N HIS A 30 -19.18 -12.06 13.21
CA HIS A 30 -17.99 -11.27 13.55
C HIS A 30 -16.80 -11.77 12.76
N PHE A 31 -15.95 -10.84 12.28
CA PHE A 31 -14.81 -11.15 11.41
C PHE A 31 -13.56 -10.45 11.88
N ASP A 32 -12.45 -11.19 11.92
CA ASP A 32 -11.10 -10.69 12.11
C ASP A 32 -10.28 -10.92 10.84
N LEU A 33 -9.75 -9.87 10.27
CA LEU A 33 -9.05 -9.88 9.00
C LEU A 33 -7.59 -9.44 9.22
N PRO A 34 -6.58 -10.33 9.05
CA PRO A 34 -5.17 -10.01 9.32
C PRO A 34 -4.50 -9.22 8.19
N ILE A 35 -5.24 -8.31 7.59
CA ILE A 35 -4.76 -7.37 6.55
C ILE A 35 -5.22 -5.95 6.89
N TYR A 36 -4.68 -4.94 6.20
CA TYR A 36 -4.73 -3.55 6.64
C TYR A 36 -5.40 -2.64 5.61
N GLY A 37 -6.07 -1.60 6.12
CA GLY A 37 -6.66 -0.55 5.31
C GLY A 37 -8.12 -0.80 4.91
N ILE A 38 -8.87 0.30 4.77
CA ILE A 38 -10.32 0.30 4.48
C ILE A 38 -10.68 -0.42 3.17
N HIS A 39 -9.80 -0.40 2.17
CA HIS A 39 -10.02 -1.07 0.90
C HIS A 39 -10.12 -2.59 1.06
N GLN A 40 -9.31 -3.18 1.97
CA GLN A 40 -9.37 -4.60 2.28
C GLN A 40 -10.68 -4.99 2.98
N LEU A 41 -11.25 -4.08 3.80
CA LEU A 41 -12.58 -4.28 4.36
C LEU A 41 -13.66 -4.35 3.27
N TYR A 42 -13.58 -3.50 2.23
CA TYR A 42 -14.53 -3.57 1.12
C TYR A 42 -14.39 -4.86 0.31
N ASP A 43 -13.16 -5.29 0.06
CA ASP A 43 -12.90 -6.58 -0.62
C ASP A 43 -13.45 -7.75 0.21
N ALA A 44 -13.23 -7.74 1.52
CA ALA A 44 -13.78 -8.74 2.45
C ALA A 44 -15.31 -8.73 2.45
N LEU A 45 -15.96 -7.55 2.46
CA LEU A 45 -17.42 -7.46 2.38
C LEU A 45 -17.97 -8.05 1.08
N ALA A 46 -17.27 -7.90 -0.05
CA ALA A 46 -17.66 -8.53 -1.30
C ALA A 46 -17.61 -10.06 -1.20
N VAL A 47 -16.55 -10.62 -0.61
CA VAL A 47 -16.42 -12.07 -0.36
C VAL A 47 -17.51 -12.55 0.61
N ILE A 48 -17.70 -11.86 1.74
CA ILE A 48 -18.72 -12.18 2.75
C ILE A 48 -20.11 -12.17 2.12
N THR A 49 -20.38 -11.21 1.21
CA THR A 49 -21.66 -11.14 0.51
C THR A 49 -21.92 -12.40 -0.31
N ILE A 50 -20.93 -12.88 -1.06
CA ILE A 50 -21.04 -14.11 -1.84
C ILE A 50 -21.25 -15.30 -0.91
N CYS A 51 -20.46 -15.41 0.14
CA CYS A 51 -20.58 -16.50 1.13
C CYS A 51 -21.97 -16.54 1.79
N TYR A 52 -22.53 -15.37 2.14
CA TYR A 52 -23.87 -15.26 2.68
C TYR A 52 -24.92 -15.73 1.68
N LEU A 53 -24.84 -15.35 0.42
CA LEU A 53 -25.77 -15.76 -0.64
C LEU A 53 -25.72 -17.27 -0.92
N GLU A 54 -24.53 -17.87 -0.77
CA GLU A 54 -24.30 -19.32 -0.90
C GLU A 54 -24.59 -20.10 0.40
N ASN A 55 -25.15 -19.44 1.43
CA ASN A 55 -25.50 -20.04 2.73
C ASN A 55 -24.29 -20.67 3.46
N ILE A 56 -23.10 -20.11 3.31
CA ILE A 56 -21.90 -20.53 4.05
C ILE A 56 -21.95 -19.88 5.45
N ALA A 57 -21.68 -20.67 6.49
CA ALA A 57 -21.67 -20.17 7.86
C ALA A 57 -20.54 -19.15 8.09
N SER A 58 -20.83 -18.06 8.81
CA SER A 58 -19.89 -16.96 9.08
C SER A 58 -18.63 -17.42 9.79
N GLU A 59 -18.71 -18.40 10.66
CA GLU A 59 -17.57 -18.97 11.40
C GLU A 59 -16.56 -19.63 10.47
N LEU A 60 -17.01 -20.30 9.40
CA LEU A 60 -16.13 -20.88 8.39
C LEU A 60 -15.42 -19.78 7.60
N VAL A 61 -16.13 -18.74 7.20
CA VAL A 61 -15.57 -17.59 6.48
C VAL A 61 -14.52 -16.88 7.33
N ASN A 62 -14.83 -16.63 8.62
CA ASN A 62 -13.87 -15.99 9.53
C ASN A 62 -12.64 -16.85 9.76
N LYS A 63 -12.79 -18.15 9.91
CA LYS A 63 -11.66 -19.09 10.04
C LYS A 63 -10.71 -19.00 8.84
N GLU A 64 -11.25 -18.99 7.63
CA GLU A 64 -10.43 -18.88 6.42
C GLU A 64 -9.78 -17.50 6.28
N PHE A 65 -10.45 -16.43 6.68
CA PHE A 65 -9.87 -15.09 6.69
C PHE A 65 -8.63 -14.98 7.57
N GLN A 66 -8.61 -15.63 8.74
CA GLN A 66 -7.46 -15.61 9.65
C GLN A 66 -6.20 -16.26 9.04
N THR A 67 -6.34 -17.11 8.05
CA THR A 67 -5.23 -17.76 7.35
C THR A 67 -4.81 -17.01 6.08
N PHE A 68 -5.60 -16.02 5.65
CA PHE A 68 -5.36 -15.29 4.41
C PHE A 68 -4.16 -14.34 4.55
N LYS A 69 -3.16 -14.49 3.68
CA LYS A 69 -1.91 -13.72 3.70
C LYS A 69 -1.86 -12.57 2.70
N GLY A 70 -2.99 -12.27 2.04
CA GLY A 70 -3.02 -11.30 0.95
C GLY A 70 -2.53 -11.87 -0.39
N ALA A 71 -2.61 -11.04 -1.44
CA ALA A 71 -2.08 -11.36 -2.75
C ALA A 71 -0.61 -10.92 -2.85
N ARG A 72 0.16 -11.60 -3.70
CA ARG A 72 1.57 -11.22 -3.98
C ARG A 72 1.62 -9.78 -4.51
N ARG A 73 2.61 -9.01 -4.03
CA ARG A 73 2.77 -7.58 -4.35
C ARG A 73 1.53 -6.74 -4.01
N ARG A 74 0.81 -7.12 -2.95
CA ARG A 74 -0.25 -6.36 -2.30
C ARG A 74 0.06 -6.32 -0.83
N PHE A 75 0.80 -5.29 -0.40
CA PHE A 75 1.32 -5.16 0.97
C PHE A 75 2.15 -6.39 1.40
N THR A 76 3.00 -6.90 0.49
CA THR A 76 3.88 -8.04 0.80
C THR A 76 5.02 -7.58 1.70
N GLU A 77 5.14 -8.19 2.87
CA GLU A 77 6.06 -7.76 3.92
C GLU A 77 7.27 -8.68 4.05
N THR A 78 8.43 -8.08 4.25
CA THR A 78 9.68 -8.76 4.62
C THR A 78 10.32 -8.03 5.80
N ILE A 79 10.63 -8.75 6.87
CA ILE A 79 11.32 -8.19 8.04
C ILE A 79 12.82 -8.42 7.90
N VAL A 80 13.61 -7.35 8.06
CA VAL A 80 15.07 -7.39 8.01
C VAL A 80 15.63 -6.64 9.22
N LYS A 81 16.04 -7.37 10.27
CA LYS A 81 16.39 -6.81 11.60
C LYS A 81 15.24 -5.93 12.12
N ASP A 82 15.52 -4.66 12.42
CA ASP A 82 14.52 -3.70 12.91
C ASP A 82 13.75 -3.00 11.79
N ASN A 83 14.06 -3.29 10.52
CA ASN A 83 13.44 -2.68 9.36
C ASN A 83 12.39 -3.59 8.75
N ILE A 84 11.40 -2.95 8.12
CA ILE A 84 10.32 -3.60 7.39
C ILE A 84 10.40 -3.17 5.93
N ILE A 85 10.34 -4.11 5.02
CA ILE A 85 10.24 -3.84 3.58
C ILE A 85 8.86 -4.28 3.13
N ILE A 86 8.14 -3.38 2.48
CA ILE A 86 6.80 -3.63 1.91
C ILE A 86 6.90 -3.47 0.40
N ASP A 87 6.52 -4.51 -0.35
CA ASP A 87 6.33 -4.48 -1.80
C ASP A 87 4.84 -4.37 -2.11
N ASP A 88 4.46 -3.31 -2.80
CA ASP A 88 3.08 -3.04 -3.19
C ASP A 88 2.98 -2.58 -4.65
N TYR A 89 1.96 -3.05 -5.34
CA TYR A 89 1.68 -2.70 -6.74
C TYR A 89 1.07 -1.30 -6.90
N ALA A 90 0.83 -0.58 -5.80
CA ALA A 90 0.19 0.72 -5.77
C ALA A 90 0.88 1.74 -6.69
N HIS A 91 0.10 2.38 -7.55
CA HIS A 91 0.60 3.38 -8.51
C HIS A 91 -0.45 4.45 -8.88
N HIS A 92 -1.67 4.34 -8.38
CA HIS A 92 -2.67 5.39 -8.40
C HIS A 92 -2.70 6.11 -7.05
N PRO A 93 -2.98 7.44 -6.96
CA PRO A 93 -2.97 8.16 -5.68
C PRO A 93 -3.76 7.49 -4.57
N LYS A 94 -4.96 7.00 -4.87
CA LYS A 94 -5.80 6.31 -3.88
C LYS A 94 -5.16 5.01 -3.37
N GLU A 95 -4.47 4.28 -4.23
CA GLU A 95 -3.75 3.05 -3.84
C GLU A 95 -2.54 3.40 -2.97
N VAL A 96 -1.72 4.37 -3.39
CA VAL A 96 -0.56 4.86 -2.63
C VAL A 96 -0.96 5.36 -1.25
N GLN A 97 -2.04 6.16 -1.17
CA GLN A 97 -2.58 6.63 0.11
C GLN A 97 -3.04 5.47 0.99
N ALA A 98 -3.72 4.47 0.40
CA ALA A 98 -4.20 3.29 1.13
C ALA A 98 -3.03 2.47 1.70
N THR A 99 -1.97 2.27 0.92
CA THR A 99 -0.75 1.58 1.38
C THR A 99 -0.08 2.34 2.53
N ILE A 100 0.10 3.67 2.42
CA ILE A 100 0.67 4.50 3.48
C ILE A 100 -0.19 4.46 4.75
N ASN A 101 -1.51 4.54 4.62
CA ASN A 101 -2.42 4.44 5.77
C ASN A 101 -2.33 3.07 6.45
N SER A 102 -2.21 1.99 5.68
CA SER A 102 -2.02 0.64 6.19
C SER A 102 -0.69 0.50 6.95
N ILE A 103 0.38 1.14 6.46
CA ILE A 103 1.67 1.20 7.15
C ILE A 103 1.53 1.95 8.48
N LYS A 104 0.90 3.12 8.49
CA LYS A 104 0.66 3.92 9.71
C LYS A 104 -0.18 3.16 10.74
N GLN A 105 -1.16 2.38 10.29
CA GLN A 105 -1.98 1.53 11.15
C GLN A 105 -1.14 0.43 11.82
N LYS A 106 -0.31 -0.25 11.02
CA LYS A 106 0.47 -1.41 11.49
C LYS A 106 1.72 -1.02 12.27
N TYR A 107 2.38 0.06 11.88
CA TYR A 107 3.68 0.51 12.37
C TYR A 107 3.66 1.99 12.77
N PRO A 108 2.85 2.38 13.77
CA PRO A 108 2.64 3.79 14.13
C PRO A 108 3.91 4.51 14.58
N ASP A 109 4.89 3.77 15.11
CA ASP A 109 6.12 4.34 15.72
C ASP A 109 7.35 4.24 14.80
N LYS A 110 7.19 3.71 13.56
CA LYS A 110 8.30 3.58 12.62
C LYS A 110 8.33 4.73 11.62
N LYS A 111 9.54 5.13 11.23
CA LYS A 111 9.73 6.04 10.10
C LYS A 111 9.25 5.40 8.81
N ILE A 112 8.56 6.17 7.98
CA ILE A 112 8.05 5.72 6.69
C ILE A 112 8.91 6.33 5.58
N ILE A 113 9.64 5.46 4.88
CA ILE A 113 10.48 5.78 3.73
C ILE A 113 9.79 5.20 2.51
N THR A 114 9.24 6.06 1.66
CA THR A 114 8.56 5.59 0.44
C THR A 114 9.52 5.57 -0.74
N ILE A 115 9.45 4.53 -1.54
CA ILE A 115 10.15 4.36 -2.82
C ILE A 115 9.06 4.19 -3.87
N PHE A 116 8.82 5.24 -4.66
CA PHE A 116 7.72 5.29 -5.60
C PHE A 116 8.22 5.43 -7.03
N GLN A 117 7.75 4.56 -7.91
CA GLN A 117 7.93 4.72 -9.35
C GLN A 117 6.61 5.15 -10.00
N PRO A 118 6.51 6.40 -10.48
CA PRO A 118 5.34 6.85 -11.21
C PRO A 118 5.15 6.01 -12.48
N HIS A 119 3.90 5.75 -12.85
CA HIS A 119 3.56 4.95 -14.03
C HIS A 119 2.76 5.79 -15.02
N THR A 120 3.26 5.93 -16.25
CA THR A 120 2.82 6.77 -17.36
C THR A 120 2.95 8.27 -17.11
N PHE A 121 3.29 9.00 -18.17
CA PHE A 121 3.40 10.46 -18.15
C PHE A 121 2.03 11.12 -17.95
N THR A 122 1.00 10.60 -18.64
CA THR A 122 -0.37 11.10 -18.52
C THR A 122 -0.83 11.08 -17.07
N ARG A 123 -0.74 9.94 -16.38
CA ARG A 123 -1.15 9.82 -14.97
C ARG A 123 -0.31 10.70 -14.05
N THR A 124 1.01 10.72 -14.25
CA THR A 124 1.91 11.52 -13.44
C THR A 124 1.58 13.01 -13.55
N LYS A 125 1.28 13.49 -14.76
CA LYS A 125 0.85 14.88 -15.00
C LYS A 125 -0.50 15.17 -14.34
N GLU A 126 -1.48 14.30 -14.51
CA GLU A 126 -2.83 14.48 -14.00
C GLU A 126 -2.89 14.51 -12.48
N PHE A 127 -2.16 13.61 -11.82
CA PHE A 127 -2.21 13.41 -10.37
C PHE A 127 -0.99 13.94 -9.61
N ALA A 128 -0.16 14.80 -10.23
CA ALA A 128 1.05 15.31 -9.58
C ALA A 128 0.77 15.95 -8.21
N SER A 129 -0.30 16.77 -8.10
CA SER A 129 -0.70 17.41 -6.85
C SER A 129 -1.11 16.39 -5.79
N ASP A 130 -1.89 15.37 -6.18
CA ASP A 130 -2.35 14.34 -5.25
C ASP A 130 -1.17 13.54 -4.68
N PHE A 131 -0.20 13.18 -5.52
CA PHE A 131 1.03 12.54 -5.07
C PHE A 131 1.83 13.42 -4.12
N VAL A 132 1.97 14.72 -4.41
CA VAL A 132 2.64 15.68 -3.52
C VAL A 132 1.95 15.71 -2.15
N ASP A 133 0.64 15.81 -2.10
CA ASP A 133 -0.09 15.88 -0.83
C ASP A 133 0.02 14.59 -0.03
N ILE A 134 0.03 13.43 -0.70
CA ILE A 134 0.25 12.13 -0.08
C ILE A 134 1.66 12.02 0.50
N PHE A 135 2.70 12.32 -0.29
CA PHE A 135 4.09 12.14 0.13
C PHE A 135 4.57 13.18 1.14
N LYS A 136 3.90 14.30 1.33
CA LYS A 136 4.13 15.20 2.48
C LYS A 136 3.81 14.54 3.82
N THR A 137 3.07 13.45 3.84
CA THR A 137 2.61 12.77 5.06
C THR A 137 3.53 11.65 5.55
N VAL A 138 4.67 11.42 4.88
CA VAL A 138 5.69 10.43 5.20
C VAL A 138 6.99 11.12 5.60
N ASP A 139 7.94 10.38 6.19
CA ASP A 139 9.21 10.97 6.63
C ASP A 139 10.11 11.30 5.46
N GLU A 140 10.22 10.39 4.46
CA GLU A 140 11.03 10.56 3.26
C GLU A 140 10.32 9.97 2.04
N ALA A 141 10.41 10.68 0.92
CA ALA A 141 9.81 10.25 -0.35
C ALA A 141 10.87 10.18 -1.46
N TYR A 142 11.26 8.97 -1.81
CA TYR A 142 12.15 8.68 -2.91
C TYR A 142 11.35 8.38 -4.17
N ILE A 143 11.53 9.22 -5.19
CA ILE A 143 10.75 9.11 -6.43
C ILE A 143 11.70 8.71 -7.58
N MET A 144 11.38 7.63 -8.24
CA MET A 144 12.11 7.14 -9.41
C MET A 144 11.65 7.84 -10.70
N ASP A 145 12.39 7.63 -11.79
CA ASP A 145 11.94 8.10 -13.10
C ASP A 145 10.61 7.43 -13.49
N ILE A 146 9.80 8.19 -14.23
CA ILE A 146 8.48 7.71 -14.69
C ILE A 146 8.68 6.50 -15.60
N HIS A 147 7.98 5.41 -15.32
CA HIS A 147 7.88 4.29 -16.24
C HIS A 147 6.88 4.62 -17.34
N PRO A 148 7.33 4.72 -18.61
CA PRO A 148 6.48 5.22 -19.70
C PRO A 148 5.38 4.25 -20.11
N ALA A 149 5.53 2.94 -19.85
CA ALA A 149 4.68 1.86 -20.36
C ALA A 149 4.55 1.91 -21.90
N ARG A 150 3.42 2.39 -22.43
CA ARG A 150 3.18 2.53 -23.87
C ARG A 150 3.32 3.97 -24.38
N GLU A 151 3.58 4.92 -23.48
CA GLU A 151 3.76 6.33 -23.83
C GLU A 151 5.22 6.61 -24.18
N LYS A 152 5.48 7.70 -24.90
CA LYS A 152 6.84 8.13 -25.28
C LYS A 152 7.16 9.45 -24.63
N GLN A 153 8.40 9.64 -24.19
CA GLN A 153 8.86 10.88 -23.55
C GLN A 153 8.73 12.09 -24.49
N GLU A 154 8.86 11.87 -25.79
CA GLU A 154 8.78 12.93 -26.82
C GLU A 154 7.38 13.57 -26.84
N ASP A 155 6.33 12.82 -26.50
CA ASP A 155 4.95 13.33 -26.43
C ASP A 155 4.72 14.14 -25.13
N TYR A 156 5.63 14.02 -24.14
CA TYR A 156 5.54 14.65 -22.83
C TYR A 156 6.86 15.31 -22.41
N PRO A 157 7.45 16.24 -23.21
CA PRO A 157 8.83 16.71 -23.05
C PRO A 157 9.12 17.39 -21.70
N ASN A 158 8.10 17.92 -21.02
CA ASN A 158 8.23 18.62 -19.74
C ASN A 158 7.69 17.83 -18.55
N ILE A 159 7.34 16.55 -18.74
CA ILE A 159 6.80 15.72 -17.68
C ILE A 159 7.87 14.73 -17.23
N THR A 160 8.44 14.99 -16.06
CA THR A 160 9.39 14.12 -15.36
C THR A 160 8.93 13.93 -13.91
N SER A 161 9.58 13.05 -13.17
CA SER A 161 9.30 12.89 -11.74
C SER A 161 9.57 14.17 -10.93
N ASP A 162 10.32 15.12 -11.47
CA ASP A 162 10.62 16.40 -10.82
C ASP A 162 9.39 17.27 -10.58
N ILE A 163 8.29 17.07 -11.34
CA ILE A 163 7.03 17.78 -11.08
C ILE A 163 6.40 17.42 -9.72
N ILE A 164 6.81 16.26 -9.14
CA ILE A 164 6.45 15.83 -7.78
C ILE A 164 7.57 16.23 -6.81
N ILE A 165 8.82 15.82 -7.09
CA ILE A 165 9.98 16.00 -6.21
C ILE A 165 10.18 17.45 -5.79
N SER A 166 10.15 18.39 -6.75
CA SER A 166 10.39 19.81 -6.50
C SER A 166 9.40 20.48 -5.54
N LYS A 167 8.27 19.85 -5.28
CA LYS A 167 7.21 20.35 -4.38
C LYS A 167 7.20 19.67 -3.00
N LEU A 168 8.11 18.74 -2.78
CA LEU A 168 8.24 17.98 -1.55
C LEU A 168 9.45 18.45 -0.74
N PRO A 169 9.30 18.88 0.52
CA PRO A 169 10.44 19.22 1.38
C PRO A 169 11.30 17.99 1.75
N ASN A 170 10.70 16.79 1.68
CA ASN A 170 11.27 15.47 1.97
C ASN A 170 11.40 14.61 0.69
N GLY A 171 11.39 15.24 -0.49
CA GLY A 171 11.41 14.56 -1.78
C GLY A 171 12.83 14.38 -2.33
N HIS A 172 13.15 13.18 -2.78
CA HIS A 172 14.46 12.84 -3.32
C HIS A 172 14.32 12.05 -4.62
N LYS A 173 15.24 12.26 -5.55
CA LYS A 173 15.33 11.39 -6.72
C LYS A 173 16.07 10.11 -6.37
N LEU A 174 15.63 8.98 -6.95
CA LEU A 174 16.26 7.69 -6.75
C LEU A 174 16.34 6.91 -8.05
N THR A 175 17.38 6.09 -8.19
CA THR A 175 17.52 5.15 -9.30
C THR A 175 17.51 3.70 -8.78
N ILE A 176 17.40 2.74 -9.69
CA ILE A 176 17.41 1.30 -9.37
C ILE A 176 18.73 0.82 -8.73
N ASN A 177 19.80 1.62 -8.78
CA ASN A 177 21.12 1.29 -8.27
C ASN A 177 21.46 1.97 -6.94
N ASP A 178 20.55 2.74 -6.36
CA ASP A 178 20.83 3.62 -5.22
C ASP A 178 20.42 3.02 -3.85
N ALA A 179 20.46 1.69 -3.72
CA ALA A 179 20.12 1.00 -2.46
C ALA A 179 20.96 1.49 -1.26
N ASN A 180 22.20 1.92 -1.49
CA ASN A 180 23.09 2.47 -0.48
C ASN A 180 22.57 3.77 0.14
N ILE A 181 21.79 4.58 -0.60
CA ILE A 181 21.17 5.80 -0.06
C ILE A 181 20.11 5.45 0.98
N LEU A 182 19.40 4.34 0.78
CA LEU A 182 18.33 3.87 1.66
C LEU A 182 18.88 3.16 2.90
N SER A 183 20.04 2.49 2.79
CA SER A 183 20.60 1.68 3.88
C SER A 183 21.03 2.47 5.14
N LYS A 184 21.05 3.80 5.06
CA LYS A 184 21.33 4.69 6.20
C LYS A 184 20.19 4.74 7.24
N TYR A 185 18.98 4.32 6.88
CA TYR A 185 17.84 4.36 7.78
C TYR A 185 17.73 3.07 8.59
N ASN A 186 17.44 3.24 9.88
CA ASN A 186 17.23 2.16 10.84
C ASN A 186 15.85 2.33 11.48
N ASN A 187 15.26 1.24 11.94
CA ASN A 187 13.93 1.20 12.55
C ASN A 187 12.86 1.86 11.66
N ALA A 188 12.89 1.54 10.38
CA ALA A 188 12.06 2.17 9.35
C ALA A 188 11.23 1.13 8.59
N VAL A 189 10.16 1.62 7.95
CA VAL A 189 9.39 0.90 6.93
C VAL A 189 9.77 1.46 5.57
N PHE A 190 10.30 0.62 4.70
CA PHE A 190 10.57 0.93 3.30
C PHE A 190 9.40 0.45 2.45
N ALA A 191 8.63 1.37 1.91
CA ALA A 191 7.47 1.05 1.08
C ALA A 191 7.81 1.20 -0.41
N PHE A 192 8.06 0.09 -1.07
CA PHE A 192 8.23 0.01 -2.52
C PHE A 192 6.87 -0.01 -3.19
N MET A 193 6.54 1.04 -3.92
CA MET A 193 5.26 1.19 -4.61
C MET A 193 5.49 1.38 -6.10
N SER A 194 5.26 0.32 -6.88
CA SER A 194 5.46 0.31 -8.33
C SER A 194 4.70 -0.83 -8.99
N PRO A 195 4.08 -0.64 -10.17
CA PRO A 195 3.56 -1.75 -10.97
C PRO A 195 4.67 -2.50 -11.73
N ASN A 196 5.88 -1.94 -11.80
CA ASN A 196 7.01 -2.51 -12.50
C ASN A 196 7.91 -3.33 -11.57
N ASP A 197 8.86 -4.01 -12.16
CA ASP A 197 9.85 -4.76 -11.42
C ASP A 197 10.94 -3.83 -10.86
N VAL A 198 10.88 -3.60 -9.55
CA VAL A 198 11.89 -2.87 -8.77
C VAL A 198 12.65 -3.80 -7.81
N SER A 199 12.52 -5.12 -8.01
CA SER A 199 13.07 -6.15 -7.13
C SER A 199 14.59 -6.07 -6.98
N LYS A 200 15.32 -5.58 -8.00
CA LYS A 200 16.76 -5.36 -7.89
C LYS A 200 17.08 -4.40 -6.73
N LEU A 201 16.46 -3.22 -6.71
CA LEU A 201 16.69 -2.20 -5.67
C LEU A 201 16.28 -2.75 -4.29
N GLU A 202 15.16 -3.45 -4.23
CA GLU A 202 14.66 -4.09 -3.01
C GLU A 202 15.63 -5.15 -2.46
N ASN A 203 16.14 -6.03 -3.32
CA ASN A 203 17.08 -7.08 -2.93
C ASN A 203 18.43 -6.50 -2.52
N ASP A 204 18.97 -5.54 -3.28
CA ASP A 204 20.21 -4.83 -2.94
C ASP A 204 20.07 -4.16 -1.56
N LEU A 205 18.92 -3.55 -1.26
CA LEU A 205 18.65 -2.98 0.06
C LEU A 205 18.60 -4.05 1.16
N LYS A 206 17.91 -5.17 0.93
CA LYS A 206 17.86 -6.30 1.88
C LYS A 206 19.26 -6.80 2.24
N GLU A 207 20.12 -6.96 1.23
CA GLU A 207 21.51 -7.37 1.45
C GLU A 207 22.29 -6.36 2.30
N LEU A 208 22.15 -5.07 2.03
CA LEU A 208 22.82 -4.00 2.79
C LEU A 208 22.34 -3.92 4.24
N LEU A 209 21.03 -4.06 4.49
CA LEU A 209 20.45 -4.03 5.82
C LEU A 209 20.79 -5.29 6.65
N THR A 210 21.17 -6.39 5.99
CA THR A 210 21.54 -7.64 6.66
C THR A 210 22.99 -7.62 7.19
N LYS A 211 23.86 -6.81 6.59
CA LYS A 211 25.26 -6.61 7.03
C LYS A 211 25.30 -5.78 8.32
#